data_fdb351db4a403bb3521331db0add0d11
#
_entry.id   fdb351db4a403bb3521331db0add0d11
#
_cell.length_a   1.000
_cell.length_b   1.000
_cell.length_c   1.000
_cell.angle_alpha   90.00
_cell.angle_beta   90.00
_cell.angle_gamma   90.00
#
_symmetry.space_group_name_H-M   'P 1'
#
loop_
_entity.id
_entity.type
_entity.pdbx_description
1 polymer ?
#
loop_
_entity_poly.entity_id
_entity_poly.type
_entity_poly.pdbx_seq_one_letter_code
_entity_poly.pdbx_strand_id
1 'polypeptide(L)'
;MRAVITGGSSGIGFATAQVLGREGYEIIVVSFDEKQQEPTLKALAEEGIKASYYLCDVTKEESVNETFARISEKADSVDLLVNAVGGLGGRHEITDMPTEFMRKVMALNFDSVFFVTRACLPLLKKGTNPSIVNFSTIAVTSGSGPGAAIYSASKGAVQSYTRGLAKDLIQFGIRVNAVSPGTIDTPFHAATARELVESWKAGIPMGRLGEASEVATVIKFLASPDASYITGEVIQINGGQAFI
;
A
#
# COMPACT_ATOMS: atom_id res chain seq x y z
N MET A 1 0.55 16.62 11.22
CA MET A 1 1.17 15.37 10.70
C MET A 1 0.95 15.29 9.20
N ARG A 2 1.85 14.62 8.45
CA ARG A 2 1.71 14.42 7.01
C ARG A 2 1.85 12.94 6.66
N ALA A 3 0.97 12.47 5.75
CA ALA A 3 1.01 11.11 5.23
C ALA A 3 1.20 11.11 3.71
N VAL A 4 2.22 10.43 3.23
CA VAL A 4 2.38 10.10 1.80
C VAL A 4 1.73 8.74 1.53
N ILE A 5 0.83 8.68 0.56
CA ILE A 5 0.10 7.45 0.22
C ILE A 5 0.26 7.20 -1.29
N THR A 6 1.06 6.19 -1.64
CA THR A 6 1.09 5.73 -3.03
C THR A 6 -0.17 4.93 -3.34
N GLY A 7 -0.75 5.12 -4.54
CA GLY A 7 -2.05 4.52 -4.87
C GLY A 7 -3.22 5.10 -4.07
N GLY A 8 -3.06 6.31 -3.49
CA GLY A 8 -4.06 6.98 -2.65
C GLY A 8 -5.29 7.49 -3.40
N SER A 9 -5.41 7.25 -4.70
CA SER A 9 -6.55 7.71 -5.52
C SER A 9 -7.67 6.66 -5.64
N SER A 10 -7.51 5.44 -5.13
CA SER A 10 -8.53 4.40 -5.24
C SER A 10 -8.41 3.33 -4.16
N GLY A 11 -9.45 2.52 -4.00
CA GLY A 11 -9.47 1.34 -3.14
C GLY A 11 -9.00 1.60 -1.71
N ILE A 12 -8.14 0.72 -1.20
CA ILE A 12 -7.62 0.82 0.18
C ILE A 12 -6.79 2.09 0.39
N GLY A 13 -6.01 2.50 -0.63
CA GLY A 13 -5.22 3.72 -0.57
C GLY A 13 -6.07 4.97 -0.36
N PHE A 14 -7.18 5.09 -1.10
CA PHE A 14 -8.12 6.21 -0.95
C PHE A 14 -8.84 6.16 0.41
N ALA A 15 -9.34 5.00 0.83
CA ALA A 15 -9.93 4.84 2.16
C ALA A 15 -8.94 5.20 3.29
N THR A 16 -7.65 4.88 3.09
CA THR A 16 -6.59 5.27 4.02
C THR A 16 -6.41 6.80 4.05
N ALA A 17 -6.46 7.46 2.89
CA ALA A 17 -6.41 8.92 2.81
C ALA A 17 -7.56 9.58 3.58
N GLN A 18 -8.79 9.06 3.44
CA GLN A 18 -9.96 9.55 4.18
C GLN A 18 -9.81 9.34 5.70
N VAL A 19 -9.46 8.11 6.13
CA VAL A 19 -9.33 7.78 7.56
C VAL A 19 -8.25 8.61 8.22
N LEU A 20 -7.07 8.75 7.62
CA LEU A 20 -5.97 9.55 8.16
C LEU A 20 -6.28 11.06 8.10
N GLY A 21 -6.93 11.52 7.02
CA GLY A 21 -7.30 12.93 6.89
C GLY A 21 -8.29 13.37 7.98
N ARG A 22 -9.26 12.54 8.34
CA ARG A 22 -10.18 12.77 9.47
C ARG A 22 -9.47 12.83 10.82
N GLU A 23 -8.30 12.19 10.95
CA GLU A 23 -7.42 12.28 12.15
C GLU A 23 -6.46 13.49 12.08
N GLY A 24 -6.64 14.38 11.11
CA GLY A 24 -5.86 15.62 10.99
C GLY A 24 -4.54 15.48 10.23
N TYR A 25 -4.31 14.39 9.51
CA TYR A 25 -3.18 14.32 8.59
C TYR A 25 -3.40 15.17 7.35
N GLU A 26 -2.40 15.93 6.95
CA GLU A 26 -2.28 16.45 5.59
C GLU A 26 -1.90 15.28 4.66
N ILE A 27 -2.70 15.06 3.61
CA ILE A 27 -2.55 13.90 2.74
C ILE A 27 -1.79 14.26 1.47
N ILE A 28 -0.75 13.50 1.17
CA ILE A 28 0.01 13.59 -0.08
C ILE A 28 -0.26 12.31 -0.88
N VAL A 29 -1.14 12.44 -1.88
CA VAL A 29 -1.46 11.33 -2.79
C VAL A 29 -0.40 11.26 -3.88
N VAL A 30 0.17 10.07 -4.09
CA VAL A 30 1.08 9.76 -5.18
C VAL A 30 0.44 8.67 -6.06
N SER A 31 0.15 8.98 -7.32
CA SER A 31 -0.52 8.07 -8.23
C SER A 31 -0.12 8.33 -9.68
N PHE A 32 -0.24 7.32 -10.54
CA PHE A 32 0.02 7.46 -11.97
C PHE A 32 -1.21 7.92 -12.77
N ASP A 33 -2.41 7.89 -12.17
CA ASP A 33 -3.67 8.16 -12.86
C ASP A 33 -4.06 9.64 -12.77
N GLU A 34 -3.76 10.38 -13.85
CA GLU A 34 -4.09 11.80 -13.97
C GLU A 34 -5.61 12.06 -13.90
N LYS A 35 -6.42 11.13 -14.43
CA LYS A 35 -7.89 11.28 -14.45
C LYS A 35 -8.51 11.23 -13.07
N GLN A 36 -7.83 10.60 -12.11
CA GLN A 36 -8.28 10.52 -10.73
C GLN A 36 -7.84 11.71 -9.88
N GLN A 37 -7.01 12.61 -10.40
CA GLN A 37 -6.51 13.75 -9.62
C GLN A 37 -7.64 14.65 -9.11
N GLU A 38 -8.44 15.19 -10.01
CA GLU A 38 -9.53 16.10 -9.64
C GLU A 38 -10.61 15.41 -8.78
N PRO A 39 -11.15 14.23 -9.17
CA PRO A 39 -12.11 13.51 -8.34
C PRO A 39 -11.60 13.20 -6.93
N THR A 40 -10.34 12.75 -6.80
CA THR A 40 -9.73 12.44 -5.51
C THR A 40 -9.63 13.67 -4.61
N LEU A 41 -9.08 14.77 -5.14
CA LEU A 41 -8.91 16.01 -4.38
C LEU A 41 -10.25 16.61 -3.98
N LYS A 42 -11.24 16.57 -4.87
CA LYS A 42 -12.60 17.05 -4.60
C LYS A 42 -13.24 16.25 -3.47
N ALA A 43 -13.21 14.91 -3.54
CA ALA A 43 -13.80 14.05 -2.53
C ALA A 43 -13.15 14.25 -1.14
N LEU A 44 -11.83 14.40 -1.08
CA LEU A 44 -11.14 14.69 0.18
C LEU A 44 -11.47 16.09 0.71
N ALA A 45 -11.58 17.10 -0.15
CA ALA A 45 -11.93 18.46 0.24
C ALA A 45 -13.38 18.57 0.76
N GLU A 46 -14.33 17.80 0.21
CA GLU A 46 -15.71 17.72 0.71
C GLU A 46 -15.78 17.19 2.15
N GLU A 47 -14.77 16.39 2.56
CA GLU A 47 -14.62 15.94 3.96
C GLU A 47 -13.77 16.90 4.81
N GLY A 48 -13.36 18.06 4.28
CA GLY A 48 -12.49 19.01 4.97
C GLY A 48 -11.03 18.57 5.09
N ILE A 49 -10.61 17.56 4.31
CA ILE A 49 -9.27 16.98 4.35
C ILE A 49 -8.32 17.78 3.44
N LYS A 50 -7.24 18.29 4.01
CA LYS A 50 -6.18 18.94 3.25
C LYS A 50 -5.37 17.89 2.48
N ALA A 51 -5.38 17.97 1.16
CA ALA A 51 -4.68 17.01 0.32
C ALA A 51 -3.97 17.69 -0.85
N SER A 52 -2.90 17.03 -1.31
CA SER A 52 -2.20 17.32 -2.55
C SER A 52 -2.04 16.04 -3.37
N TYR A 53 -1.90 16.18 -4.68
CA TYR A 53 -1.77 15.05 -5.61
C TYR A 53 -0.53 15.23 -6.48
N TYR A 54 0.26 14.18 -6.57
CA TYR A 54 1.46 14.14 -7.40
C TYR A 54 1.37 12.99 -8.39
N LEU A 55 1.45 13.32 -9.67
CA LEU A 55 1.50 12.33 -10.74
C LEU A 55 2.88 11.67 -10.75
N CYS A 56 2.90 10.33 -10.64
CA CYS A 56 4.13 9.54 -10.54
C CYS A 56 3.93 8.10 -10.99
N ASP A 57 4.76 7.64 -11.91
CA ASP A 57 4.92 6.21 -12.17
C ASP A 57 5.95 5.63 -11.19
N VAL A 58 5.46 5.02 -10.11
CA VAL A 58 6.31 4.48 -9.03
C VAL A 58 7.16 3.28 -9.47
N THR A 59 6.93 2.72 -10.67
CA THR A 59 7.77 1.65 -11.24
C THR A 59 9.05 2.18 -11.86
N LYS A 60 9.18 3.52 -11.98
CA LYS A 60 10.33 4.21 -12.57
C LYS A 60 11.04 5.04 -11.51
N GLU A 61 12.28 4.69 -11.23
CA GLU A 61 13.09 5.37 -10.22
C GLU A 61 13.22 6.87 -10.46
N GLU A 62 13.43 7.28 -11.71
CA GLU A 62 13.54 8.70 -12.10
C GLU A 62 12.26 9.47 -11.76
N SER A 63 11.09 8.94 -12.15
CA SER A 63 9.79 9.53 -11.83
C SER A 63 9.58 9.69 -10.32
N VAL A 64 10.00 8.69 -9.54
CA VAL A 64 9.93 8.75 -8.07
C VAL A 64 10.85 9.86 -7.54
N ASN A 65 12.09 9.92 -7.98
CA ASN A 65 13.06 10.91 -7.51
C ASN A 65 12.58 12.34 -7.81
N GLU A 66 12.10 12.61 -9.02
CA GLU A 66 11.53 13.91 -9.41
C GLU A 66 10.30 14.27 -8.57
N THR A 67 9.42 13.30 -8.34
CA THR A 67 8.22 13.51 -7.53
C THR A 67 8.57 13.86 -6.09
N PHE A 68 9.49 13.12 -5.47
CA PHE A 68 9.89 13.41 -4.09
C PHE A 68 10.73 14.68 -3.94
N ALA A 69 11.47 15.10 -4.96
CA ALA A 69 12.09 16.42 -5.01
C ALA A 69 11.01 17.52 -4.92
N ARG A 70 9.93 17.44 -5.74
CA ARG A 70 8.81 18.38 -5.72
C ARG A 70 8.02 18.34 -4.39
N ILE A 71 7.88 17.17 -3.77
CA ILE A 71 7.24 17.04 -2.45
C ILE A 71 8.11 17.77 -1.40
N SER A 72 9.42 17.61 -1.44
CA SER A 72 10.34 18.21 -0.47
C SER A 72 10.44 19.75 -0.58
N GLU A 73 10.04 20.35 -1.70
CA GLU A 73 9.89 21.80 -1.84
C GLU A 73 8.71 22.36 -1.00
N LYS A 74 7.71 21.52 -0.68
CA LYS A 74 6.47 21.93 -0.01
C LYS A 74 6.25 21.27 1.36
N ALA A 75 7.00 20.23 1.66
CA ALA A 75 6.90 19.47 2.89
C ALA A 75 8.26 19.28 3.54
N ASP A 76 8.45 19.80 4.75
CA ASP A 76 9.72 19.69 5.48
C ASP A 76 9.90 18.30 6.11
N SER A 77 8.81 17.60 6.40
CA SER A 77 8.78 16.28 7.04
C SER A 77 7.58 15.46 6.59
N VAL A 78 7.69 14.14 6.75
CA VAL A 78 6.61 13.15 6.57
C VAL A 78 6.58 12.25 7.80
N ASP A 79 5.39 12.04 8.36
CA ASP A 79 5.19 11.21 9.55
C ASP A 79 4.77 9.78 9.21
N LEU A 80 4.15 9.59 8.03
CA LEU A 80 3.70 8.28 7.57
C LEU A 80 3.93 8.13 6.07
N LEU A 81 4.54 7.00 5.68
CA LEU A 81 4.55 6.51 4.31
C LEU A 81 3.69 5.25 4.20
N VAL A 82 2.72 5.25 3.28
CA VAL A 82 1.90 4.08 2.95
C VAL A 82 2.19 3.65 1.52
N ASN A 83 2.82 2.51 1.34
CA ASN A 83 3.11 1.91 0.04
C ASN A 83 1.94 1.02 -0.40
N ALA A 84 0.86 1.63 -0.94
CA ALA A 84 -0.36 0.90 -1.29
C ALA A 84 -0.46 0.56 -2.80
N VAL A 85 0.51 0.95 -3.62
CA VAL A 85 0.55 0.51 -5.02
C VAL A 85 0.88 -0.97 -5.11
N GLY A 86 0.16 -1.66 -5.98
CA GLY A 86 0.41 -3.06 -6.29
C GLY A 86 -0.73 -3.65 -7.12
N GLY A 87 -0.46 -4.79 -7.71
CA GLY A 87 -1.45 -5.45 -8.55
C GLY A 87 -0.97 -6.80 -9.09
N LEU A 88 -1.92 -7.61 -9.53
CA LEU A 88 -1.66 -8.89 -10.16
C LEU A 88 -0.91 -8.74 -11.50
N GLY A 89 -1.21 -7.66 -12.23
CA GLY A 89 -0.66 -7.38 -13.57
C GLY A 89 -1.19 -8.31 -14.66
N GLY A 90 -1.92 -9.35 -14.31
CA GLY A 90 -2.40 -10.43 -15.18
C GLY A 90 -2.14 -11.80 -14.56
N ARG A 91 -2.38 -12.85 -15.33
CA ARG A 91 -2.10 -14.25 -14.93
C ARG A 91 -1.36 -14.98 -16.05
N HIS A 92 -0.26 -15.65 -15.67
CA HIS A 92 0.49 -16.55 -16.54
C HIS A 92 0.94 -17.77 -15.73
N GLU A 93 0.72 -18.94 -16.27
CA GLU A 93 1.29 -20.18 -15.69
C GLU A 93 2.80 -20.20 -15.90
N ILE A 94 3.52 -20.95 -15.08
CA ILE A 94 4.99 -20.96 -15.14
C ILE A 94 5.52 -21.45 -16.50
N THR A 95 4.77 -22.31 -17.17
CA THR A 95 5.12 -22.91 -18.46
C THR A 95 5.18 -21.91 -19.61
N ASP A 96 4.40 -20.83 -19.54
CA ASP A 96 4.24 -19.83 -20.60
C ASP A 96 4.46 -18.39 -20.11
N MET A 97 4.96 -18.21 -18.88
CA MET A 97 5.19 -16.89 -18.30
C MET A 97 6.36 -16.18 -18.99
N PRO A 98 6.12 -15.06 -19.70
CA PRO A 98 7.20 -14.27 -20.28
C PRO A 98 8.06 -13.65 -19.17
N THR A 99 9.38 -13.61 -19.36
CA THR A 99 10.30 -12.93 -18.42
C THR A 99 9.95 -11.45 -18.24
N GLU A 100 9.46 -10.80 -19.29
CA GLU A 100 9.02 -9.41 -19.23
C GLU A 100 7.82 -9.24 -18.28
N PHE A 101 6.85 -10.16 -18.32
CA PHE A 101 5.72 -10.14 -17.40
C PHE A 101 6.20 -10.31 -15.94
N MET A 102 7.09 -11.26 -15.69
CA MET A 102 7.69 -11.45 -14.37
C MET A 102 8.36 -10.16 -13.87
N ARG A 103 9.20 -9.51 -14.70
CA ARG A 103 9.85 -8.25 -14.37
C ARG A 103 8.86 -7.12 -14.09
N LYS A 104 7.81 -7.00 -14.93
CA LYS A 104 6.74 -6.01 -14.74
C LYS A 104 6.03 -6.18 -13.40
N VAL A 105 5.69 -7.41 -13.01
CA VAL A 105 5.04 -7.69 -11.72
C VAL A 105 5.98 -7.37 -10.55
N MET A 106 7.27 -7.70 -10.65
CA MET A 106 8.27 -7.34 -9.64
C MET A 106 8.44 -5.83 -9.52
N ALA A 107 8.56 -5.11 -10.64
CA ALA A 107 8.68 -3.66 -10.66
C ALA A 107 7.46 -2.99 -10.01
N LEU A 108 6.23 -3.46 -10.33
CA LEU A 108 5.01 -2.90 -9.77
C LEU A 108 4.89 -3.12 -8.26
N ASN A 109 5.24 -4.30 -7.76
CA ASN A 109 4.94 -4.70 -6.39
C ASN A 109 6.10 -4.58 -5.40
N PHE A 110 7.34 -4.65 -5.87
CA PHE A 110 8.53 -4.62 -5.02
C PHE A 110 9.45 -3.43 -5.32
N ASP A 111 9.89 -3.23 -6.58
CA ASP A 111 10.81 -2.13 -6.89
C ASP A 111 10.19 -0.77 -6.56
N SER A 112 8.88 -0.61 -6.81
CA SER A 112 8.12 0.59 -6.44
C SER A 112 8.21 0.88 -4.94
N VAL A 113 8.07 -0.14 -4.08
CA VAL A 113 8.19 0.00 -2.62
C VAL A 113 9.60 0.43 -2.23
N PHE A 114 10.61 -0.16 -2.87
CA PHE A 114 12.01 0.20 -2.64
C PHE A 114 12.30 1.65 -3.06
N PHE A 115 11.94 2.04 -4.28
CA PHE A 115 12.22 3.40 -4.80
C PHE A 115 11.53 4.47 -3.96
N VAL A 116 10.23 4.30 -3.68
CA VAL A 116 9.44 5.25 -2.89
C VAL A 116 9.96 5.36 -1.46
N THR A 117 10.26 4.23 -0.81
CA THR A 117 10.79 4.24 0.55
C THR A 117 12.11 5.00 0.61
N ARG A 118 13.04 4.72 -0.30
CA ARG A 118 14.34 5.39 -0.36
C ARG A 118 14.20 6.90 -0.59
N ALA A 119 13.35 7.30 -1.52
CA ALA A 119 13.13 8.72 -1.84
C ALA A 119 12.43 9.48 -0.70
N CYS A 120 11.52 8.84 0.04
CA CYS A 120 10.81 9.43 1.16
C CYS A 120 11.65 9.50 2.44
N LEU A 121 12.69 8.68 2.58
CA LEU A 121 13.46 8.52 3.81
C LEU A 121 14.03 9.83 4.40
N PRO A 122 14.56 10.80 3.61
CA PRO A 122 15.02 12.07 4.14
C PRO A 122 13.92 12.88 4.85
N LEU A 123 12.66 12.77 4.38
CA LEU A 123 11.50 13.44 4.97
C LEU A 123 11.00 12.68 6.21
N LEU A 124 10.98 11.35 6.16
CA LEU A 124 10.59 10.50 7.30
C LEU A 124 11.53 10.70 8.51
N LYS A 125 12.84 10.84 8.28
CA LYS A 125 13.81 11.13 9.36
C LYS A 125 13.55 12.43 10.11
N LYS A 126 12.75 13.34 9.56
CA LYS A 126 12.35 14.61 10.18
C LYS A 126 10.94 14.57 10.74
N GLY A 127 10.23 13.47 10.57
CA GLY A 127 8.86 13.27 11.02
C GLY A 127 8.74 13.11 12.54
N THR A 128 7.54 13.31 13.05
CA THR A 128 7.19 13.07 14.44
C THR A 128 6.58 11.66 14.54
N ASN A 129 7.21 10.76 15.31
CA ASN A 129 6.83 9.34 15.42
C ASN A 129 6.68 8.64 14.05
N PRO A 130 7.71 8.72 13.18
CA PRO A 130 7.60 8.34 11.79
C PRO A 130 7.38 6.83 11.62
N SER A 131 6.58 6.45 10.63
CA SER A 131 6.31 5.05 10.33
C SER A 131 6.12 4.79 8.84
N ILE A 132 6.34 3.53 8.45
CA ILE A 132 6.10 3.02 7.10
C ILE A 132 5.14 1.85 7.21
N VAL A 133 4.10 1.84 6.37
CA VAL A 133 3.18 0.71 6.23
C VAL A 133 3.21 0.22 4.78
N ASN A 134 3.68 -1.00 4.60
CA ASN A 134 3.75 -1.68 3.32
C ASN A 134 2.53 -2.57 3.10
N PHE A 135 2.21 -2.87 1.84
CA PHE A 135 1.15 -3.80 1.48
C PHE A 135 1.71 -5.14 1.04
N SER A 136 1.46 -6.16 1.83
CA SER A 136 1.53 -7.57 1.46
C SER A 136 0.14 -8.06 1.00
N THR A 137 -0.13 -9.33 1.13
CA THR A 137 -1.41 -9.98 0.78
C THR A 137 -1.45 -11.39 1.40
N ILE A 138 -2.67 -11.89 1.65
CA ILE A 138 -2.91 -13.29 2.00
C ILE A 138 -2.29 -14.26 0.97
N ALA A 139 -2.14 -13.82 -0.28
CA ALA A 139 -1.56 -14.63 -1.36
C ALA A 139 -0.15 -15.15 -1.04
N VAL A 140 0.60 -14.50 -0.16
CA VAL A 140 1.93 -14.97 0.27
C VAL A 140 1.85 -16.30 1.01
N THR A 141 0.82 -16.50 1.82
CA THR A 141 0.60 -17.73 2.58
C THR A 141 -0.22 -18.78 1.82
N SER A 142 -1.21 -18.33 1.03
CA SER A 142 -2.09 -19.22 0.27
C SER A 142 -1.54 -19.64 -1.10
N GLY A 143 -0.48 -18.97 -1.60
CA GLY A 143 0.08 -19.18 -2.94
C GLY A 143 -0.74 -18.52 -4.08
N SER A 144 -1.86 -17.88 -3.79
CA SER A 144 -2.83 -17.41 -4.78
C SER A 144 -3.46 -18.53 -5.63
N GLY A 145 -4.27 -18.19 -6.61
CA GLY A 145 -4.75 -19.15 -7.60
C GLY A 145 -3.76 -19.32 -8.78
N PRO A 146 -4.03 -20.24 -9.71
CA PRO A 146 -3.18 -20.48 -10.88
C PRO A 146 -2.80 -19.21 -11.62
N GLY A 147 -1.57 -19.15 -12.10
CA GLY A 147 -1.01 -18.03 -12.87
C GLY A 147 -0.63 -16.79 -12.05
N ALA A 148 -0.71 -16.82 -10.71
CA ALA A 148 -0.37 -15.69 -9.86
C ALA A 148 0.88 -15.89 -8.97
N ALA A 149 1.68 -16.89 -9.25
CA ALA A 149 2.86 -17.25 -8.44
C ALA A 149 3.85 -16.08 -8.30
N ILE A 150 4.11 -15.33 -9.38
CA ILE A 150 5.04 -14.19 -9.34
C ILE A 150 4.50 -13.03 -8.52
N TYR A 151 3.18 -12.82 -8.49
CA TYR A 151 2.56 -11.84 -7.61
C TYR A 151 2.79 -12.21 -6.14
N SER A 152 2.51 -13.45 -5.75
CA SER A 152 2.76 -13.94 -4.39
C SER A 152 4.23 -13.78 -4.01
N ALA A 153 5.16 -14.14 -4.91
CA ALA A 153 6.60 -13.98 -4.69
C ALA A 153 6.99 -12.50 -4.49
N SER A 154 6.46 -11.58 -5.31
CA SER A 154 6.74 -10.15 -5.18
C SER A 154 6.25 -9.59 -3.85
N LYS A 155 5.08 -10.02 -3.37
CA LYS A 155 4.54 -9.60 -2.06
C LYS A 155 5.22 -10.30 -0.89
N GLY A 156 5.77 -11.51 -1.08
CA GLY A 156 6.67 -12.17 -0.13
C GLY A 156 7.99 -11.39 0.03
N ALA A 157 8.54 -10.88 -1.08
CA ALA A 157 9.70 -9.98 -1.05
C ALA A 157 9.41 -8.72 -0.20
N VAL A 158 8.22 -8.11 -0.34
CA VAL A 158 7.81 -6.97 0.50
C VAL A 158 7.75 -7.33 1.99
N GLN A 159 7.27 -8.53 2.36
CA GLN A 159 7.27 -8.96 3.76
C GLN A 159 8.68 -9.07 4.33
N SER A 160 9.60 -9.72 3.58
CA SER A 160 10.99 -9.86 4.00
C SER A 160 11.68 -8.49 4.08
N TYR A 161 11.45 -7.63 3.10
CA TYR A 161 11.98 -6.27 3.06
C TYR A 161 11.46 -5.42 4.24
N THR A 162 10.19 -5.54 4.61
CA THR A 162 9.60 -4.89 5.79
C THR A 162 10.37 -5.22 7.07
N ARG A 163 10.71 -6.49 7.28
CA ARG A 163 11.49 -6.95 8.45
C ARG A 163 12.92 -6.43 8.44
N GLY A 164 13.56 -6.41 7.26
CA GLY A 164 14.89 -5.83 7.08
C GLY A 164 14.90 -4.33 7.38
N LEU A 165 13.97 -3.58 6.76
CA LEU A 165 13.83 -2.14 6.98
C LEU A 165 13.54 -1.79 8.44
N ALA A 166 12.75 -2.59 9.15
CA ALA A 166 12.46 -2.36 10.56
C ALA A 166 13.75 -2.34 11.40
N LYS A 167 14.71 -3.23 11.10
CA LYS A 167 16.02 -3.24 11.76
C LYS A 167 16.91 -2.08 11.31
N ASP A 168 16.92 -1.77 10.02
CA ASP A 168 17.79 -0.72 9.47
C ASP A 168 17.35 0.67 9.93
N LEU A 169 16.03 0.91 10.08
CA LEU A 169 15.48 2.25 10.30
C LEU A 169 15.15 2.57 11.75
N ILE A 170 15.16 1.59 12.66
CA ILE A 170 14.86 1.83 14.09
C ILE A 170 15.84 2.80 14.74
N GLN A 171 17.10 2.85 14.28
CA GLN A 171 18.09 3.84 14.73
C GLN A 171 17.66 5.29 14.46
N PHE A 172 16.72 5.51 13.53
CA PHE A 172 16.13 6.82 13.21
C PHE A 172 14.75 7.00 13.85
N GLY A 173 14.32 6.08 14.73
CA GLY A 173 13.00 6.09 15.33
C GLY A 173 11.85 5.75 14.37
N ILE A 174 12.15 5.22 13.17
CA ILE A 174 11.15 4.87 12.15
C ILE A 174 10.71 3.42 12.36
N ARG A 175 9.41 3.22 12.60
CA ARG A 175 8.81 1.88 12.62
C ARG A 175 8.38 1.46 11.23
N VAL A 176 8.53 0.18 10.89
CA VAL A 176 8.15 -0.35 9.57
C VAL A 176 7.33 -1.61 9.78
N ASN A 177 6.10 -1.61 9.28
CA ASN A 177 5.19 -2.75 9.35
C ASN A 177 4.54 -2.98 7.98
N ALA A 178 3.85 -4.09 7.83
CA ALA A 178 3.03 -4.38 6.66
C ALA A 178 1.62 -4.81 7.07
N VAL A 179 0.66 -4.56 6.19
CA VAL A 179 -0.66 -5.16 6.24
C VAL A 179 -0.77 -6.27 5.19
N SER A 180 -1.48 -7.34 5.51
CA SER A 180 -1.75 -8.48 4.63
C SER A 180 -3.25 -8.66 4.48
N PRO A 181 -3.89 -7.90 3.58
CA PRO A 181 -5.33 -8.02 3.34
C PRO A 181 -5.68 -9.38 2.72
N GLY A 182 -6.86 -9.88 3.06
CA GLY A 182 -7.56 -10.93 2.35
C GLY A 182 -8.30 -10.39 1.13
N THR A 183 -9.49 -10.91 0.88
CA THR A 183 -10.34 -10.45 -0.22
C THR A 183 -11.12 -9.21 0.22
N ILE A 184 -10.74 -8.04 -0.29
CA ILE A 184 -11.32 -6.73 0.05
C ILE A 184 -12.15 -6.22 -1.13
N ASP A 185 -13.35 -5.72 -0.87
CA ASP A 185 -14.22 -5.12 -1.90
C ASP A 185 -13.64 -3.78 -2.36
N THR A 186 -13.00 -3.80 -3.52
CA THR A 186 -12.30 -2.64 -4.09
C THR A 186 -12.24 -2.75 -5.61
N PRO A 187 -11.93 -1.64 -6.32
CA PRO A 187 -11.70 -1.67 -7.77
C PRO A 187 -10.59 -2.63 -8.24
N PHE A 188 -9.78 -3.15 -7.34
CA PHE A 188 -8.81 -4.22 -7.66
C PHE A 188 -9.47 -5.43 -8.31
N HIS A 189 -10.72 -5.71 -7.95
CA HIS A 189 -11.51 -6.82 -8.48
C HIS A 189 -12.47 -6.41 -9.62
N ALA A 190 -12.41 -5.16 -10.11
CA ALA A 190 -13.35 -4.66 -11.13
C ALA A 190 -13.35 -5.46 -12.44
N ALA A 191 -12.21 -6.08 -12.79
CA ALA A 191 -12.09 -6.94 -13.98
C ALA A 191 -12.47 -8.42 -13.69
N THR A 192 -12.85 -8.76 -12.46
CA THR A 192 -13.21 -10.13 -12.06
C THR A 192 -14.73 -10.30 -12.18
N ALA A 193 -15.18 -11.42 -12.79
CA ALA A 193 -16.60 -11.72 -12.89
C ALA A 193 -17.26 -11.73 -11.49
N ARG A 194 -18.43 -11.10 -11.38
CA ARG A 194 -19.12 -10.91 -10.09
C ARG A 194 -19.43 -12.25 -9.42
N GLU A 195 -19.82 -13.26 -10.19
CA GLU A 195 -20.12 -14.62 -9.71
C GLU A 195 -18.89 -15.26 -9.07
N LEU A 196 -17.69 -14.99 -9.60
CA LEU A 196 -16.45 -15.48 -9.04
C LEU A 196 -16.11 -14.75 -7.73
N VAL A 197 -16.31 -13.43 -7.66
CA VAL A 197 -16.14 -12.66 -6.42
C VAL A 197 -17.09 -13.15 -5.34
N GLU A 198 -18.36 -13.39 -5.68
CA GLU A 198 -19.35 -13.94 -4.74
C GLU A 198 -18.96 -15.36 -4.26
N SER A 199 -18.40 -16.20 -5.14
CA SER A 199 -17.94 -17.53 -4.76
C SER A 199 -16.82 -17.51 -3.72
N TRP A 200 -16.01 -16.47 -3.69
CA TRP A 200 -14.93 -16.30 -2.71
C TRP A 200 -15.45 -16.09 -1.29
N LYS A 201 -16.65 -15.49 -1.14
CA LYS A 201 -17.28 -15.28 0.17
C LYS A 201 -17.47 -16.59 0.94
N ALA A 202 -17.76 -17.68 0.23
CA ALA A 202 -17.94 -19.01 0.86
C ALA A 202 -16.64 -19.53 1.51
N GLY A 203 -15.48 -19.06 1.04
CA GLY A 203 -14.18 -19.40 1.62
C GLY A 203 -13.70 -18.44 2.71
N ILE A 204 -14.48 -17.39 3.05
CA ILE A 204 -14.16 -16.44 4.11
C ILE A 204 -14.95 -16.82 5.36
N PRO A 205 -14.31 -17.18 6.48
CA PRO A 205 -15.03 -17.55 7.72
C PRO A 205 -15.99 -16.47 8.22
N MET A 206 -15.68 -15.17 8.05
CA MET A 206 -16.59 -14.07 8.37
C MET A 206 -17.76 -13.92 7.39
N GLY A 207 -17.85 -14.71 6.31
CA GLY A 207 -18.98 -14.78 5.38
C GLY A 207 -19.16 -13.55 4.48
N ARG A 208 -18.19 -12.65 4.43
CA ARG A 208 -18.22 -11.43 3.60
C ARG A 208 -16.84 -11.01 3.13
N LEU A 209 -16.80 -10.17 2.11
CA LEU A 209 -15.59 -9.43 1.77
C LEU A 209 -15.26 -8.41 2.87
N GLY A 210 -13.97 -8.11 3.04
CA GLY A 210 -13.56 -6.99 3.86
C GLY A 210 -13.83 -5.66 3.15
N GLU A 211 -13.99 -4.60 3.90
CA GLU A 211 -14.09 -3.24 3.38
C GLU A 211 -12.73 -2.55 3.38
N ALA A 212 -12.51 -1.62 2.43
CA ALA A 212 -11.28 -0.84 2.35
C ALA A 212 -11.01 -0.05 3.65
N SER A 213 -12.08 0.44 4.31
CA SER A 213 -12.04 1.15 5.60
C SER A 213 -11.52 0.28 6.74
N GLU A 214 -11.77 -1.03 6.74
CA GLU A 214 -11.27 -1.94 7.77
C GLU A 214 -9.75 -2.08 7.71
N VAL A 215 -9.18 -2.11 6.49
CA VAL A 215 -7.73 -2.10 6.31
C VAL A 215 -7.13 -0.74 6.68
N ALA A 216 -7.78 0.36 6.26
CA ALA A 216 -7.36 1.72 6.57
C ALA A 216 -7.30 1.99 8.08
N THR A 217 -8.25 1.44 8.86
CA THR A 217 -8.27 1.56 10.33
C THR A 217 -7.05 0.89 10.98
N VAL A 218 -6.63 -0.28 10.47
CA VAL A 218 -5.40 -0.93 10.95
C VAL A 218 -4.15 -0.10 10.58
N ILE A 219 -4.11 0.48 9.39
CA ILE A 219 -3.01 1.38 8.99
C ILE A 219 -2.96 2.60 9.93
N LYS A 220 -4.10 3.21 10.27
CA LYS A 220 -4.19 4.28 11.26
C LYS A 220 -3.60 3.85 12.61
N PHE A 221 -3.98 2.67 13.12
CA PHE A 221 -3.42 2.13 14.36
C PHE A 221 -1.91 1.96 14.26
N LEU A 222 -1.38 1.36 13.19
CA LEU A 222 0.06 1.16 13.00
C LEU A 222 0.82 2.49 12.89
N ALA A 223 0.19 3.56 12.42
CA ALA A 223 0.77 4.89 12.36
C ALA A 223 0.76 5.63 13.72
N SER A 224 -0.12 5.22 14.63
CA SER A 224 -0.33 5.90 15.91
C SER A 224 0.75 5.56 16.97
N PRO A 225 0.85 6.36 18.05
CA PRO A 225 1.66 6.04 19.21
C PRO A 225 1.26 4.73 19.92
N ASP A 226 0.00 4.27 19.77
CA ASP A 226 -0.48 3.03 20.37
C ASP A 226 0.24 1.80 19.82
N ALA A 227 0.82 1.90 18.62
CA ALA A 227 1.63 0.87 17.99
C ALA A 227 3.16 1.09 18.22
N SER A 228 3.55 1.86 19.24
CA SER A 228 4.97 2.26 19.47
C SER A 228 5.93 1.10 19.67
N TYR A 229 5.45 -0.08 20.09
CA TYR A 229 6.27 -1.28 20.27
C TYR A 229 6.09 -2.32 19.16
N ILE A 230 5.44 -1.92 18.04
CA ILE A 230 5.20 -2.79 16.89
C ILE A 230 6.06 -2.34 15.71
N THR A 231 7.02 -3.16 15.30
CA THR A 231 7.85 -2.96 14.11
C THR A 231 8.32 -4.30 13.54
N GLY A 232 8.40 -4.40 12.21
CA GLY A 232 8.75 -5.63 11.51
C GLY A 232 7.59 -6.62 11.33
N GLU A 233 6.38 -6.25 11.74
CA GLU A 233 5.21 -7.13 11.74
C GLU A 233 4.41 -7.07 10.43
N VAL A 234 3.71 -8.19 10.14
CA VAL A 234 2.78 -8.33 9.02
C VAL A 234 1.39 -8.65 9.58
N ILE A 235 0.55 -7.62 9.66
CA ILE A 235 -0.78 -7.76 10.27
C ILE A 235 -1.77 -8.34 9.27
N GLN A 236 -2.37 -9.47 9.62
CA GLN A 236 -3.38 -10.14 8.81
C GLN A 236 -4.75 -9.45 8.96
N ILE A 237 -5.38 -9.09 7.83
CA ILE A 237 -6.70 -8.46 7.78
C ILE A 237 -7.51 -9.22 6.72
N ASN A 238 -7.99 -10.43 7.06
CA ASN A 238 -8.43 -11.39 6.06
C ASN A 238 -9.73 -12.14 6.40
N GLY A 239 -10.45 -11.73 7.44
CA GLY A 239 -11.73 -12.36 7.82
C GLY A 239 -11.61 -13.85 8.19
N GLY A 240 -10.41 -14.30 8.59
CA GLY A 240 -10.13 -15.69 8.94
C GLY A 240 -9.74 -16.57 7.75
N GLN A 241 -9.49 -16.01 6.56
CA GLN A 241 -9.11 -16.79 5.36
C GLN A 241 -7.76 -17.54 5.53
N ALA A 242 -6.86 -17.05 6.36
CA ALA A 242 -5.59 -17.70 6.69
C ALA A 242 -5.11 -17.30 8.09
N PHE A 243 -4.40 -18.24 8.71
CA PHE A 243 -3.71 -18.06 10.00
C PHE A 243 -2.23 -18.39 9.78
N ILE A 244 -1.32 -17.61 10.38
CA ILE A 244 0.15 -17.79 10.34
C ILE A 244 0.72 -17.58 11.73
#